data_ff8872b40e331aafa8e9cc7c901e54aa
#
_entry.id   ff8872b40e331aafa8e9cc7c901e54aa
#
_cell.length_a   1.000
_cell.length_b   1.000
_cell.length_c   1.000
_cell.angle_alpha   90.00
_cell.angle_beta   90.00
_cell.angle_gamma   90.00
#
_symmetry.space_group_name_H-M   'P 1'
#
loop_
_entity.id
_entity.type
_entity.pdbx_description
1 polymer ?
#
loop_
_entity_poly.entity_id
_entity_poly.type
_entity_poly.pdbx_seq_one_letter_code
_entity_poly.pdbx_strand_id
1 'polypeptide(L)'
;MSRKVLVTGLGATTPIGGDVPTTWENATKGVSGVSTLDYPWVKEYDLPVYIAGQLAVPALESGRLTKVEAKRLDPSGQLALIAAREAWEDAGFTGPDADSAEEVDPERAGVAFGTGIGGVWTLLDAWDTLREKGPRRVLPMTVPMLMPNGNAAAVSMNLKARAAAQTVVSACASSTEAMQLGAEMIRSGKADVVIVGGAEAAIHPLPMAAFAKMQALSSRNNEPEKASRPYDVDRDGFVMGEGAAALILESEEYAKARGARVYAELAGTGVSADSYHITAPDPAALGATRALREALEDGNIDPKTVVHINAHATSTPAGDLPEATAMHETFGEHTKNIAVSATKSMTGHLLGGAGALEAVLTVLALHHRIAPCTINLDNKDPQIDLDVVTEARELPAGDIVALSNSFGFGGHNAVVAFRSVEG
;
A
#
# COMPACT_ATOMS: atom_id res chain seq x y z
N MET A 1 -14.53 -20.40 -16.97
CA MET A 1 -14.14 -18.99 -16.79
C MET A 1 -13.69 -18.83 -15.34
N SER A 2 -12.64 -18.05 -15.08
CA SER A 2 -12.21 -17.73 -13.72
C SER A 2 -13.30 -16.89 -13.04
N ARG A 3 -13.49 -17.07 -11.71
CA ARG A 3 -14.43 -16.24 -10.93
C ARG A 3 -13.95 -14.79 -10.93
N LYS A 4 -14.85 -13.85 -11.15
CA LYS A 4 -14.55 -12.45 -11.03
C LYS A 4 -14.35 -12.06 -9.57
N VAL A 5 -13.43 -11.12 -9.35
CA VAL A 5 -13.08 -10.61 -8.02
C VAL A 5 -13.49 -9.13 -7.95
N LEU A 6 -14.38 -8.80 -7.04
CA LEU A 6 -14.92 -7.46 -6.89
C LEU A 6 -14.39 -6.81 -5.61
N VAL A 7 -14.13 -5.52 -5.67
CA VAL A 7 -13.75 -4.68 -4.53
C VAL A 7 -15.01 -4.05 -3.96
N THR A 8 -15.36 -4.39 -2.72
CA THR A 8 -16.61 -3.96 -2.09
C THR A 8 -16.43 -3.09 -0.86
N GLY A 9 -15.23 -3.06 -0.28
CA GLY A 9 -14.92 -2.23 0.88
C GLY A 9 -13.48 -1.73 0.87
N LEU A 10 -13.27 -0.55 1.42
CA LEU A 10 -11.99 0.16 1.48
C LEU A 10 -11.74 0.66 2.91
N GLY A 11 -10.49 0.59 3.36
CA GLY A 11 -10.07 1.14 4.64
C GLY A 11 -8.63 1.66 4.58
N ALA A 12 -8.34 2.71 5.33
CA ALA A 12 -7.01 3.31 5.36
C ALA A 12 -6.75 4.10 6.65
N THR A 13 -5.49 4.14 7.06
CA THR A 13 -4.96 5.09 8.03
C THR A 13 -3.57 5.51 7.56
N THR A 14 -3.39 6.79 7.27
CA THR A 14 -2.31 7.29 6.41
C THR A 14 -1.77 8.62 6.90
N PRO A 15 -0.65 9.11 6.35
CA PRO A 15 -0.14 10.45 6.64
C PRO A 15 -1.05 11.59 6.19
N ILE A 16 -1.98 11.35 5.28
CA ILE A 16 -2.90 12.38 4.76
C ILE A 16 -4.36 12.16 5.18
N GLY A 17 -4.64 11.16 6.02
CA GLY A 17 -5.99 10.93 6.53
C GLY A 17 -6.08 9.75 7.49
N GLY A 18 -6.94 9.85 8.49
CA GLY A 18 -7.21 8.76 9.45
C GLY A 18 -8.24 7.73 8.94
N ASP A 19 -8.85 7.99 7.79
CA ASP A 19 -9.85 7.17 7.11
C ASP A 19 -9.77 7.36 5.59
N VAL A 20 -10.52 6.56 4.84
CA VAL A 20 -10.54 6.60 3.37
C VAL A 20 -11.10 7.91 2.83
N PRO A 21 -12.24 8.46 3.31
CA PRO A 21 -12.77 9.72 2.79
C PRO A 21 -11.77 10.89 2.92
N THR A 22 -11.17 11.05 4.10
CA THR A 22 -10.20 12.12 4.35
C THR A 22 -8.93 11.92 3.52
N THR A 23 -8.44 10.67 3.42
CA THR A 23 -7.28 10.32 2.60
C THR A 23 -7.51 10.66 1.14
N TRP A 24 -8.69 10.33 0.59
CA TRP A 24 -9.04 10.64 -0.79
C TRP A 24 -9.17 12.15 -1.05
N GLU A 25 -9.88 12.87 -0.17
CA GLU A 25 -10.01 14.31 -0.27
C GLU A 25 -8.65 15.01 -0.31
N ASN A 26 -7.74 14.63 0.59
CA ASN A 26 -6.41 15.20 0.66
C ASN A 26 -5.51 14.76 -0.51
N ALA A 27 -5.66 13.54 -1.02
CA ALA A 27 -4.94 13.08 -2.21
C ALA A 27 -5.36 13.84 -3.49
N THR A 28 -6.61 14.24 -3.61
CA THR A 28 -7.09 15.06 -4.74
C THR A 28 -6.74 16.53 -4.60
N LYS A 29 -6.57 17.02 -3.37
CA LYS A 29 -6.15 18.41 -3.08
C LYS A 29 -4.64 18.62 -3.09
N GLY A 30 -3.84 17.56 -3.15
CA GLY A 30 -2.38 17.66 -3.10
C GLY A 30 -1.83 18.02 -1.72
N VAL A 31 -2.42 17.50 -0.66
CA VAL A 31 -1.97 17.79 0.71
C VAL A 31 -0.78 16.88 1.05
N SER A 32 0.33 17.47 1.49
CA SER A 32 1.47 16.69 1.99
C SER A 32 1.24 16.24 3.42
N GLY A 33 1.49 14.95 3.70
CA GLY A 33 1.53 14.39 5.05
C GLY A 33 2.96 14.24 5.60
N VAL A 34 3.95 14.79 4.88
CA VAL A 34 5.35 14.72 5.29
C VAL A 34 5.67 15.87 6.25
N SER A 35 6.27 15.55 7.37
CA SER A 35 6.63 16.51 8.42
C SER A 35 7.96 16.17 9.08
N THR A 36 8.47 17.11 9.85
CA THR A 36 9.65 16.90 10.70
C THR A 36 9.31 15.98 11.87
N LEU A 37 10.21 15.04 12.16
CA LEU A 37 10.09 14.15 13.32
C LEU A 37 10.54 14.90 14.59
N ASP A 38 9.58 15.14 15.50
CA ASP A 38 9.86 15.78 16.80
C ASP A 38 9.91 14.73 17.92
N TYR A 39 10.81 13.77 17.78
CA TYR A 39 11.08 12.75 18.79
C TYR A 39 12.42 12.98 19.46
N PRO A 40 12.55 12.74 20.79
CA PRO A 40 13.81 12.90 21.52
C PRO A 40 14.99 12.13 20.89
N TRP A 41 14.72 10.93 20.39
CA TRP A 41 15.72 10.07 19.77
C TRP A 41 16.34 10.64 18.47
N VAL A 42 15.68 11.58 17.79
CA VAL A 42 16.26 12.25 16.61
C VAL A 42 17.55 12.97 17.00
N LYS A 43 17.51 13.70 18.11
CA LYS A 43 18.68 14.42 18.65
C LYS A 43 19.64 13.50 19.39
N GLU A 44 19.12 12.53 20.10
CA GLU A 44 19.92 11.54 20.85
C GLU A 44 20.87 10.76 19.95
N TYR A 45 20.39 10.33 18.77
CA TYR A 45 21.19 9.57 17.81
C TYR A 45 21.79 10.41 16.68
N ASP A 46 21.63 11.74 16.70
CA ASP A 46 22.12 12.64 15.65
C ASP A 46 21.75 12.16 14.24
N LEU A 47 20.46 11.86 14.02
CA LEU A 47 20.00 11.29 12.78
C LEU A 47 20.16 12.25 11.61
N PRO A 48 20.79 11.83 10.49
CA PRO A 48 21.01 12.69 9.33
C PRO A 48 19.73 13.03 8.57
N VAL A 49 18.68 12.18 8.69
CA VAL A 49 17.34 12.38 8.12
C VAL A 49 16.33 12.30 9.24
N TYR A 50 15.51 13.34 9.39
CA TYR A 50 14.49 13.44 10.43
C TYR A 50 13.15 13.99 9.91
N ILE A 51 12.79 13.57 8.70
CA ILE A 51 11.48 13.83 8.07
C ILE A 51 10.81 12.51 7.72
N ALA A 52 9.48 12.45 7.83
CA ALA A 52 8.68 11.27 7.49
C ALA A 52 7.22 11.63 7.26
N GLY A 53 6.49 10.75 6.58
CA GLY A 53 5.04 10.73 6.53
C GLY A 53 4.48 10.04 7.77
N GLN A 54 4.18 10.81 8.81
CA GLN A 54 3.61 10.32 10.06
C GLN A 54 2.08 10.23 9.94
N LEU A 55 1.46 9.34 10.71
CA LEU A 55 -0.01 9.22 10.74
C LEU A 55 -0.69 10.56 10.99
N ALA A 56 -1.68 10.91 10.15
CA ALA A 56 -2.51 12.11 10.35
C ALA A 56 -3.34 12.03 11.64
N VAL A 57 -3.75 10.83 12.03
CA VAL A 57 -4.49 10.54 13.26
C VAL A 57 -3.77 9.44 14.04
N PRO A 58 -3.37 9.68 15.31
CA PRO A 58 -2.74 8.64 16.12
C PRO A 58 -3.62 7.40 16.24
N ALA A 59 -3.03 6.19 16.22
CA ALA A 59 -3.76 4.93 16.19
C ALA A 59 -4.83 4.81 17.30
N LEU A 60 -4.54 5.28 18.53
CA LEU A 60 -5.49 5.25 19.65
C LEU A 60 -6.63 6.28 19.55
N GLU A 61 -6.50 7.25 18.65
CA GLU A 61 -7.51 8.29 18.40
C GLU A 61 -8.39 7.95 17.18
N SER A 62 -8.09 6.88 16.48
CA SER A 62 -8.85 6.42 15.30
C SER A 62 -10.31 6.02 15.59
N GLY A 63 -10.63 5.78 16.86
CA GLY A 63 -11.94 5.22 17.25
C GLY A 63 -12.12 3.73 16.96
N ARG A 64 -11.17 3.11 16.23
CA ARG A 64 -11.22 1.70 15.79
C ARG A 64 -10.26 0.76 16.54
N LEU A 65 -9.55 1.27 17.55
CA LEU A 65 -8.58 0.50 18.33
C LEU A 65 -8.73 0.80 19.82
N THR A 66 -8.86 -0.24 20.63
CA THR A 66 -8.90 -0.09 22.09
C THR A 66 -7.50 -0.06 22.70
N LYS A 67 -7.35 0.55 23.87
CA LYS A 67 -6.08 0.55 24.62
C LYS A 67 -5.62 -0.87 25.01
N VAL A 68 -6.53 -1.82 25.12
CA VAL A 68 -6.22 -3.22 25.46
C VAL A 68 -5.61 -3.94 24.26
N GLU A 69 -6.20 -3.73 23.10
CA GLU A 69 -5.68 -4.28 21.83
C GLU A 69 -4.31 -3.71 21.49
N ALA A 70 -4.16 -2.39 21.59
CA ALA A 70 -2.89 -1.71 21.31
C ALA A 70 -1.72 -2.26 22.15
N LYS A 71 -1.95 -2.67 23.39
CA LYS A 71 -0.92 -3.27 24.25
C LYS A 71 -0.48 -4.69 23.81
N ARG A 72 -1.23 -5.33 22.92
CA ARG A 72 -1.01 -6.70 22.47
C ARG A 72 -0.58 -6.79 21.00
N LEU A 73 -0.46 -5.65 20.34
CA LEU A 73 -0.11 -5.54 18.93
C LEU A 73 1.10 -4.61 18.77
N ASP A 74 2.02 -5.01 17.88
CA ASP A 74 3.02 -4.08 17.36
C ASP A 74 2.32 -2.89 16.67
N PRO A 75 2.91 -1.70 16.62
CA PRO A 75 2.33 -0.58 15.88
C PRO A 75 1.84 -0.94 14.46
N SER A 76 2.57 -1.75 13.71
CA SER A 76 2.12 -2.21 12.38
C SER A 76 0.83 -3.02 12.44
N GLY A 77 0.70 -3.89 13.44
CA GLY A 77 -0.52 -4.68 13.68
C GLY A 77 -1.71 -3.84 14.14
N GLN A 78 -1.46 -2.74 14.87
CA GLN A 78 -2.49 -1.77 15.24
C GLN A 78 -3.07 -1.10 13.99
N LEU A 79 -2.20 -0.63 13.08
CA LEU A 79 -2.61 0.02 11.84
C LEU A 79 -3.35 -0.95 10.91
N ALA A 80 -2.86 -2.18 10.79
CA ALA A 80 -3.53 -3.23 10.02
C ALA A 80 -4.96 -3.46 10.48
N LEU A 81 -5.17 -3.52 11.80
CA LEU A 81 -6.49 -3.73 12.38
C LEU A 81 -7.43 -2.55 12.15
N ILE A 82 -6.93 -1.31 12.27
CA ILE A 82 -7.69 -0.08 11.99
C ILE A 82 -8.20 -0.07 10.55
N ALA A 83 -7.30 -0.27 9.58
CA ALA A 83 -7.66 -0.27 8.17
C ALA A 83 -8.60 -1.44 7.79
N ALA A 84 -8.35 -2.64 8.33
CA ALA A 84 -9.20 -3.80 8.05
C ALA A 84 -10.63 -3.63 8.60
N ARG A 85 -10.80 -3.03 9.79
CA ARG A 85 -12.12 -2.73 10.36
C ARG A 85 -12.89 -1.71 9.54
N GLU A 86 -12.23 -0.64 9.10
CA GLU A 86 -12.86 0.33 8.21
C GLU A 86 -13.31 -0.33 6.90
N ALA A 87 -12.43 -1.11 6.26
CA ALA A 87 -12.79 -1.81 5.02
C ALA A 87 -13.97 -2.77 5.20
N TRP A 88 -14.02 -3.46 6.33
CA TRP A 88 -15.11 -4.38 6.66
C TRP A 88 -16.44 -3.66 6.84
N GLU A 89 -16.44 -2.56 7.61
CA GLU A 89 -17.59 -1.70 7.80
C GLU A 89 -18.06 -1.07 6.48
N ASP A 90 -17.12 -0.60 5.67
CA ASP A 90 -17.37 0.02 4.37
C ASP A 90 -17.97 -0.97 3.35
N ALA A 91 -17.59 -2.26 3.43
CA ALA A 91 -18.22 -3.32 2.66
C ALA A 91 -19.67 -3.62 3.09
N GLY A 92 -20.15 -3.02 4.18
CA GLY A 92 -21.48 -3.21 4.74
C GLY A 92 -21.61 -4.43 5.65
N PHE A 93 -20.49 -5.02 6.08
CA PHE A 93 -20.50 -6.05 7.10
C PHE A 93 -20.60 -5.43 8.51
N THR A 94 -21.25 -6.13 9.43
CA THR A 94 -21.35 -5.69 10.82
C THR A 94 -19.99 -5.78 11.52
N GLY A 95 -19.78 -4.95 12.54
CA GLY A 95 -18.54 -4.89 13.30
C GLY A 95 -18.20 -6.20 14.02
N PRO A 96 -16.96 -6.36 14.49
CA PRO A 96 -16.43 -7.60 15.06
C PRO A 96 -17.19 -8.11 16.29
N ASP A 97 -17.93 -7.25 16.98
CA ASP A 97 -18.70 -7.56 18.19
C ASP A 97 -20.16 -8.02 17.87
N ALA A 98 -20.61 -7.85 16.63
CA ALA A 98 -21.86 -8.42 16.19
C ALA A 98 -21.63 -9.90 15.81
N ASP A 99 -22.71 -10.70 15.82
CA ASP A 99 -22.65 -12.08 15.35
C ASP A 99 -22.47 -12.13 13.81
N SER A 100 -21.37 -11.53 13.35
CA SER A 100 -20.96 -11.49 11.93
C SER A 100 -20.79 -12.90 11.32
N ALA A 101 -20.76 -13.94 12.15
CA ALA A 101 -20.79 -15.32 11.71
C ALA A 101 -22.09 -15.69 10.93
N GLU A 102 -23.16 -14.89 11.07
CA GLU A 102 -24.39 -15.08 10.28
C GLU A 102 -24.31 -14.44 8.87
N GLU A 103 -23.41 -13.43 8.68
CA GLU A 103 -23.29 -12.71 7.40
C GLU A 103 -22.25 -13.32 6.47
N VAL A 104 -21.12 -13.76 7.03
CA VAL A 104 -20.03 -14.38 6.26
C VAL A 104 -19.66 -15.71 6.92
N ASP A 105 -19.72 -16.79 6.17
CA ASP A 105 -19.18 -18.07 6.64
C ASP A 105 -17.68 -17.91 6.94
N PRO A 106 -17.24 -18.06 8.20
CA PRO A 106 -15.84 -17.91 8.58
C PRO A 106 -14.90 -18.82 7.79
N GLU A 107 -15.34 -20.00 7.37
CA GLU A 107 -14.54 -20.93 6.58
C GLU A 107 -14.42 -20.51 5.11
N ARG A 108 -15.20 -19.51 4.69
CA ARG A 108 -15.17 -18.89 3.36
C ARG A 108 -14.57 -17.47 3.38
N ALA A 109 -14.17 -16.97 4.55
CA ALA A 109 -13.47 -15.69 4.72
C ALA A 109 -11.98 -15.92 4.91
N GLY A 110 -11.13 -15.20 4.15
CA GLY A 110 -9.68 -15.29 4.20
C GLY A 110 -9.01 -13.94 4.44
N VAL A 111 -7.73 -13.97 4.78
CA VAL A 111 -6.85 -12.78 4.93
C VAL A 111 -5.57 -13.00 4.15
N ALA A 112 -5.15 -11.98 3.39
CA ALA A 112 -3.81 -11.88 2.83
C ALA A 112 -3.28 -10.45 3.09
N PHE A 113 -2.24 -10.32 3.92
CA PHE A 113 -1.78 -9.01 4.39
C PHE A 113 -0.27 -8.87 4.26
N GLY A 114 0.20 -7.80 3.63
CA GLY A 114 1.61 -7.52 3.37
C GLY A 114 2.26 -6.67 4.45
N THR A 115 3.55 -6.88 4.67
CA THR A 115 4.43 -5.99 5.45
C THR A 115 5.87 -6.17 4.97
N GLY A 116 6.66 -5.12 4.97
CA GLY A 116 8.07 -5.21 4.57
C GLY A 116 8.98 -5.67 5.70
N ILE A 117 8.74 -5.19 6.92
CA ILE A 117 9.60 -5.43 8.08
C ILE A 117 8.83 -6.16 9.20
N GLY A 118 7.55 -5.89 9.37
CA GLY A 118 6.74 -6.43 10.45
C GLY A 118 6.93 -5.70 11.78
N GLY A 119 6.95 -6.43 12.89
CA GLY A 119 6.96 -5.86 14.24
C GLY A 119 8.33 -5.31 14.69
N VAL A 120 8.87 -4.35 13.94
CA VAL A 120 10.21 -3.79 14.20
C VAL A 120 10.30 -3.03 15.52
N TRP A 121 9.28 -2.29 15.91
CA TRP A 121 9.24 -1.60 17.19
C TRP A 121 9.31 -2.59 18.35
N THR A 122 8.48 -3.63 18.30
CA THR A 122 8.47 -4.68 19.34
C THR A 122 9.81 -5.39 19.43
N LEU A 123 10.45 -5.69 18.30
CA LEU A 123 11.75 -6.36 18.27
C LEU A 123 12.83 -5.52 18.96
N LEU A 124 12.93 -4.25 18.60
CA LEU A 124 13.99 -3.35 19.08
C LEU A 124 13.78 -2.95 20.54
N ASP A 125 12.56 -2.60 20.93
CA ASP A 125 12.22 -2.30 22.34
C ASP A 125 12.42 -3.50 23.26
N ALA A 126 12.13 -4.71 22.78
CA ALA A 126 12.36 -5.94 23.54
C ALA A 126 13.86 -6.24 23.68
N TRP A 127 14.65 -5.93 22.67
CA TRP A 127 16.11 -6.05 22.73
C TRP A 127 16.69 -5.09 23.77
N ASP A 128 16.27 -3.85 23.80
CA ASP A 128 16.72 -2.87 24.80
C ASP A 128 16.25 -3.26 26.21
N THR A 129 15.03 -3.73 26.34
CA THR A 129 14.53 -4.27 27.61
C THR A 129 15.39 -5.45 28.10
N LEU A 130 15.75 -6.37 27.21
CA LEU A 130 16.63 -7.51 27.54
C LEU A 130 18.00 -7.04 28.03
N ARG A 131 18.60 -6.08 27.32
CA ARG A 131 19.93 -5.55 27.66
C ARG A 131 19.96 -4.79 28.99
N GLU A 132 18.95 -3.94 29.22
CA GLU A 132 18.93 -3.03 30.38
C GLU A 132 18.35 -3.67 31.64
N LYS A 133 17.31 -4.52 31.49
CA LYS A 133 16.48 -5.01 32.59
C LYS A 133 16.50 -6.54 32.75
N GLY A 134 17.13 -7.24 31.82
CA GLY A 134 17.27 -8.70 31.81
C GLY A 134 16.03 -9.47 31.36
N PRO A 135 16.15 -10.80 31.18
CA PRO A 135 15.14 -11.63 30.51
C PRO A 135 13.78 -11.70 31.22
N ARG A 136 13.75 -11.47 32.56
CA ARG A 136 12.47 -11.48 33.30
C ARG A 136 11.55 -10.30 33.00
N ARG A 137 12.05 -9.29 32.32
CA ARG A 137 11.28 -8.08 31.97
C ARG A 137 10.79 -8.08 30.52
N VAL A 138 11.29 -8.99 29.70
CA VAL A 138 10.80 -9.17 28.32
C VAL A 138 9.35 -9.66 28.37
N LEU A 139 8.48 -9.03 27.57
CA LEU A 139 7.06 -9.35 27.57
C LEU A 139 6.80 -10.75 26.96
N PRO A 140 5.88 -11.55 27.53
CA PRO A 140 5.51 -12.85 26.96
C PRO A 140 4.97 -12.76 25.53
N MET A 141 4.36 -11.63 25.16
CA MET A 141 3.80 -11.38 23.84
C MET A 141 4.82 -10.91 22.81
N THR A 142 6.09 -10.72 23.18
CA THR A 142 7.12 -10.20 22.27
C THR A 142 7.20 -11.00 20.97
N VAL A 143 7.26 -12.34 21.05
CA VAL A 143 7.37 -13.17 19.83
C VAL A 143 6.15 -13.05 18.92
N PRO A 144 4.90 -13.23 19.37
CA PRO A 144 3.72 -13.00 18.52
C PRO A 144 3.64 -11.58 17.92
N MET A 145 4.08 -10.57 18.65
CA MET A 145 4.01 -9.17 18.21
C MET A 145 5.09 -8.83 17.18
N LEU A 146 6.32 -9.38 17.32
CA LEU A 146 7.41 -9.05 16.40
C LEU A 146 7.33 -9.80 15.05
N MET A 147 6.62 -10.92 14.99
CA MET A 147 6.58 -11.75 13.78
C MET A 147 5.81 -11.06 12.66
N PRO A 148 6.31 -11.06 11.39
CA PRO A 148 5.63 -10.42 10.26
C PRO A 148 4.19 -10.89 10.05
N ASN A 149 3.87 -12.16 10.38
CA ASN A 149 2.50 -12.66 10.26
C ASN A 149 1.54 -12.11 11.33
N GLY A 150 2.01 -11.31 12.27
CA GLY A 150 1.19 -10.68 13.30
C GLY A 150 0.05 -9.83 12.75
N ASN A 151 0.29 -9.11 11.65
CA ASN A 151 -0.72 -8.28 10.99
C ASN A 151 -1.88 -9.12 10.45
N ALA A 152 -1.60 -10.14 9.64
CA ALA A 152 -2.62 -11.04 9.10
C ALA A 152 -3.34 -11.82 10.20
N ALA A 153 -2.61 -12.25 11.24
CA ALA A 153 -3.19 -12.96 12.38
C ALA A 153 -4.15 -12.08 13.18
N ALA A 154 -3.78 -10.82 13.45
CA ALA A 154 -4.63 -9.87 14.16
C ALA A 154 -5.94 -9.62 13.41
N VAL A 155 -5.87 -9.38 12.10
CA VAL A 155 -7.04 -9.19 11.23
C VAL A 155 -7.90 -10.45 11.20
N SER A 156 -7.31 -11.62 10.96
CA SER A 156 -8.02 -12.92 10.91
C SER A 156 -8.76 -13.23 12.21
N MET A 157 -8.10 -13.07 13.36
CA MET A 157 -8.73 -13.32 14.66
C MET A 157 -9.88 -12.35 14.95
N ASN A 158 -9.70 -11.07 14.59
CA ASN A 158 -10.70 -10.05 14.82
C ASN A 158 -11.96 -10.24 13.96
N LEU A 159 -11.76 -10.49 12.66
CA LEU A 159 -12.86 -10.67 11.70
C LEU A 159 -13.30 -12.13 11.56
N LYS A 160 -12.81 -13.03 12.39
CA LYS A 160 -13.13 -14.47 12.41
C LYS A 160 -12.92 -15.19 11.05
N ALA A 161 -11.97 -14.69 10.23
CA ALA A 161 -11.66 -15.25 8.91
C ALA A 161 -10.83 -16.56 9.06
N ARG A 162 -11.34 -17.70 8.60
CA ARG A 162 -10.77 -19.03 8.85
C ARG A 162 -10.34 -19.79 7.59
N ALA A 163 -10.69 -19.32 6.38
CA ALA A 163 -10.28 -19.98 5.14
C ALA A 163 -8.75 -19.99 4.98
N ALA A 164 -8.11 -18.87 5.28
CA ALA A 164 -6.66 -18.71 5.38
C ALA A 164 -6.30 -17.38 6.05
N ALA A 165 -5.11 -17.31 6.69
CA ALA A 165 -4.48 -16.06 7.10
C ALA A 165 -3.03 -16.12 6.63
N GLN A 166 -2.70 -15.37 5.59
CA GLN A 166 -1.39 -15.40 4.93
C GLN A 166 -0.72 -14.03 4.98
N THR A 167 0.60 -14.04 5.10
CA THR A 167 1.41 -12.84 5.09
C THR A 167 2.38 -12.89 3.94
N VAL A 168 2.46 -11.81 3.18
CA VAL A 168 3.42 -11.62 2.10
C VAL A 168 4.49 -10.65 2.55
N VAL A 169 5.75 -11.02 2.32
CA VAL A 169 6.93 -10.18 2.62
C VAL A 169 7.79 -10.13 1.36
N SER A 170 7.62 -9.08 0.58
CA SER A 170 8.36 -8.79 -0.66
C SER A 170 8.72 -7.30 -0.74
N ALA A 171 9.26 -6.79 0.38
CA ALA A 171 9.63 -5.38 0.55
C ALA A 171 8.48 -4.44 0.16
N CYS A 172 8.73 -3.46 -0.74
CA CYS A 172 7.73 -2.47 -1.15
C CYS A 172 6.56 -3.06 -1.97
N ALA A 173 6.68 -4.28 -2.50
CA ALA A 173 5.64 -4.97 -3.27
C ALA A 173 4.69 -5.82 -2.40
N SER A 174 4.95 -5.93 -1.10
CA SER A 174 4.29 -6.90 -0.20
C SER A 174 2.76 -6.85 -0.26
N SER A 175 2.15 -5.68 -0.16
CA SER A 175 0.70 -5.57 -0.15
C SER A 175 0.07 -5.72 -1.54
N THR A 176 0.79 -5.41 -2.60
CA THR A 176 0.34 -5.66 -3.98
C THR A 176 0.34 -7.16 -4.29
N GLU A 177 1.37 -7.89 -3.89
CA GLU A 177 1.38 -9.37 -3.97
C GLU A 177 0.32 -10.00 -3.04
N ALA A 178 0.03 -9.39 -1.88
CA ALA A 178 -1.05 -9.86 -1.02
C ALA A 178 -2.42 -9.76 -1.69
N MET A 179 -2.65 -8.73 -2.53
CA MET A 179 -3.88 -8.61 -3.33
C MET A 179 -3.98 -9.70 -4.40
N GLN A 180 -2.88 -10.04 -5.09
CA GLN A 180 -2.83 -11.20 -5.99
C GLN A 180 -3.23 -12.48 -5.26
N LEU A 181 -2.60 -12.74 -4.12
CA LEU A 181 -2.87 -13.93 -3.32
C LEU A 181 -4.34 -14.02 -2.88
N GLY A 182 -4.93 -12.88 -2.47
CA GLY A 182 -6.35 -12.80 -2.13
C GLY A 182 -7.27 -13.08 -3.33
N ALA A 183 -6.94 -12.53 -4.50
CA ALA A 183 -7.66 -12.79 -5.73
C ALA A 183 -7.59 -14.29 -6.13
N GLU A 184 -6.44 -14.92 -5.97
CA GLU A 184 -6.27 -16.36 -6.21
C GLU A 184 -7.11 -17.23 -5.26
N MET A 185 -7.25 -16.85 -3.98
CA MET A 185 -8.13 -17.54 -3.04
C MET A 185 -9.59 -17.54 -3.53
N ILE A 186 -10.05 -16.41 -4.07
CA ILE A 186 -11.41 -16.30 -4.62
C ILE A 186 -11.53 -17.07 -5.94
N ARG A 187 -10.61 -16.86 -6.86
CA ARG A 187 -10.60 -17.50 -8.19
C ARG A 187 -10.55 -19.02 -8.12
N SER A 188 -9.79 -19.55 -7.14
CA SER A 188 -9.71 -21.00 -6.88
C SER A 188 -10.93 -21.57 -6.13
N GLY A 189 -11.84 -20.71 -5.66
CA GLY A 189 -13.00 -21.13 -4.88
C GLY A 189 -12.70 -21.47 -3.42
N LYS A 190 -11.50 -21.15 -2.92
CA LYS A 190 -11.11 -21.36 -1.50
C LYS A 190 -11.84 -20.42 -0.54
N ALA A 191 -12.10 -19.20 -0.98
CA ALA A 191 -12.82 -18.18 -0.23
C ALA A 191 -13.88 -17.49 -1.10
N ASP A 192 -14.86 -16.86 -0.48
CA ASP A 192 -15.80 -15.96 -1.13
C ASP A 192 -15.55 -14.50 -0.75
N VAL A 193 -14.97 -14.28 0.42
CA VAL A 193 -14.56 -12.96 0.93
C VAL A 193 -13.10 -13.03 1.36
N VAL A 194 -12.27 -12.07 0.95
CA VAL A 194 -10.87 -11.97 1.40
C VAL A 194 -10.55 -10.54 1.78
N ILE A 195 -10.05 -10.36 3.00
CA ILE A 195 -9.47 -9.09 3.45
C ILE A 195 -8.03 -9.06 2.95
N VAL A 196 -7.73 -8.15 2.04
CA VAL A 196 -6.37 -7.94 1.54
C VAL A 196 -5.86 -6.57 1.96
N GLY A 197 -4.56 -6.42 2.12
CA GLY A 197 -4.01 -5.14 2.49
C GLY A 197 -2.54 -5.19 2.86
N GLY A 198 -2.08 -4.14 3.52
CA GLY A 198 -0.75 -4.06 4.07
C GLY A 198 -0.60 -2.95 5.11
N ALA A 199 0.37 -3.13 5.98
CA ALA A 199 0.68 -2.17 7.03
C ALA A 199 2.19 -2.10 7.29
N GLU A 200 2.66 -0.91 7.58
CA GLU A 200 4.01 -0.67 8.02
C GLU A 200 4.08 0.43 9.06
N ALA A 201 4.89 0.23 10.09
CA ALA A 201 5.20 1.23 11.11
C ALA A 201 6.70 1.19 11.41
N ALA A 202 7.50 1.72 10.47
CA ALA A 202 8.96 1.61 10.51
C ALA A 202 9.67 2.94 10.84
N ILE A 203 8.95 3.96 11.27
CA ILE A 203 9.54 5.23 11.74
C ILE A 203 10.15 5.03 13.12
N HIS A 204 11.31 4.40 13.15
CA HIS A 204 12.10 4.07 14.33
C HIS A 204 13.56 4.44 14.07
N PRO A 205 14.37 4.82 15.09
CA PRO A 205 15.75 5.25 14.90
C PRO A 205 16.60 4.36 14.01
N LEU A 206 16.54 3.04 14.22
CA LEU A 206 17.39 2.10 13.47
C LEU A 206 17.02 2.00 11.98
N PRO A 207 15.77 1.79 11.54
CA PRO A 207 15.40 1.85 10.14
C PRO A 207 15.72 3.20 9.48
N MET A 208 15.43 4.32 10.17
CA MET A 208 15.74 5.65 9.67
C MET A 208 17.26 5.82 9.43
N ALA A 209 18.09 5.45 10.39
CA ALA A 209 19.54 5.50 10.26
C ALA A 209 20.05 4.56 9.14
N ALA A 210 19.49 3.35 9.05
CA ALA A 210 19.91 2.37 8.07
C ALA A 210 19.60 2.80 6.64
N PHE A 211 18.38 3.27 6.36
CA PHE A 211 18.01 3.78 5.05
C PHE A 211 18.74 5.08 4.69
N ALA A 212 18.98 5.95 5.67
CA ALA A 212 19.82 7.14 5.46
C ALA A 212 21.26 6.76 5.10
N LYS A 213 21.84 5.74 5.78
CA LYS A 213 23.18 5.24 5.47
C LYS A 213 23.29 4.62 4.08
N MET A 214 22.21 4.04 3.57
CA MET A 214 22.10 3.54 2.19
C MET A 214 21.98 4.66 1.16
N GLN A 215 21.85 5.92 1.60
CA GLN A 215 21.52 7.07 0.73
C GLN A 215 20.21 6.88 -0.05
N ALA A 216 19.27 6.17 0.54
CA ALA A 216 17.96 5.89 -0.05
C ALA A 216 16.92 6.94 0.33
N LEU A 217 17.12 7.67 1.46
CA LEU A 217 16.20 8.70 1.93
C LEU A 217 16.59 10.08 1.39
N SER A 218 15.55 10.89 1.12
CA SER A 218 15.73 12.32 0.88
C SER A 218 16.32 13.00 2.12
N SER A 219 17.27 13.89 1.88
CA SER A 219 17.95 14.69 2.91
C SER A 219 17.38 16.11 3.08
N ARG A 220 16.22 16.40 2.47
CA ARG A 220 15.59 17.75 2.49
C ARG A 220 14.89 18.05 3.82
N ASN A 221 15.61 17.92 4.91
CA ASN A 221 15.08 18.14 6.27
C ASN A 221 14.47 19.53 6.49
N ASN A 222 14.93 20.55 5.76
CA ASN A 222 14.49 21.94 5.93
C ASN A 222 13.17 22.25 5.18
N GLU A 223 12.77 21.38 4.25
CA GLU A 223 11.56 21.52 3.45
C GLU A 223 10.84 20.15 3.37
N PRO A 224 10.37 19.62 4.51
CA PRO A 224 9.83 18.26 4.57
C PRO A 224 8.71 18.01 3.56
N GLU A 225 7.80 18.96 3.40
CA GLU A 225 6.67 18.87 2.46
C GLU A 225 7.08 18.78 0.99
N LYS A 226 8.32 19.23 0.67
CA LYS A 226 8.88 19.21 -0.69
C LYS A 226 9.88 18.08 -0.92
N ALA A 227 10.10 17.23 0.07
CA ALA A 227 11.16 16.21 0.01
C ALA A 227 10.82 15.07 -0.95
N SER A 228 9.60 14.55 -0.91
CA SER A 228 9.14 13.56 -1.87
C SER A 228 8.70 14.26 -3.16
N ARG A 229 9.49 14.09 -4.24
CA ARG A 229 9.33 14.80 -5.51
C ARG A 229 9.54 13.87 -6.72
N PRO A 230 8.65 12.88 -6.92
CA PRO A 230 8.78 11.92 -8.01
C PRO A 230 8.90 12.62 -9.37
N TYR A 231 9.76 12.07 -10.24
CA TYR A 231 10.00 12.54 -11.61
C TYR A 231 10.67 13.92 -11.74
N ASP A 232 10.92 14.61 -10.63
CA ASP A 232 11.64 15.88 -10.64
C ASP A 232 13.15 15.67 -10.78
N VAL A 233 13.84 16.59 -11.46
CA VAL A 233 15.31 16.52 -11.66
C VAL A 233 16.09 16.56 -10.34
N ASP A 234 15.51 17.22 -9.33
CA ASP A 234 16.14 17.42 -8.01
C ASP A 234 15.70 16.35 -6.99
N ARG A 235 15.10 15.22 -7.41
CA ARG A 235 14.77 14.10 -6.51
C ARG A 235 16.05 13.48 -5.96
N ASP A 236 16.10 13.26 -4.65
CA ASP A 236 17.30 12.80 -3.95
C ASP A 236 17.08 11.56 -3.07
N GLY A 237 15.90 10.94 -3.11
CA GLY A 237 15.56 9.77 -2.31
C GLY A 237 14.08 9.75 -1.91
N PHE A 238 13.64 8.64 -1.33
CA PHE A 238 12.29 8.55 -0.83
C PHE A 238 12.14 9.18 0.56
N VAL A 239 10.92 9.53 0.94
CA VAL A 239 10.57 9.88 2.32
C VAL A 239 9.89 8.68 2.94
N MET A 240 10.36 8.20 4.09
CA MET A 240 9.70 7.10 4.81
C MET A 240 8.31 7.53 5.29
N GLY A 241 7.32 6.66 5.14
CA GLY A 241 5.98 6.85 5.67
C GLY A 241 5.54 5.65 6.50
N GLU A 242 4.53 5.84 7.33
CA GLU A 242 3.85 4.78 8.06
C GLU A 242 2.35 4.82 7.78
N GLY A 243 1.69 3.68 7.92
CA GLY A 243 0.26 3.57 7.69
C GLY A 243 -0.18 2.17 7.29
N ALA A 244 -1.45 2.05 7.00
CA ALA A 244 -2.06 0.83 6.51
C ALA A 244 -3.22 1.14 5.56
N ALA A 245 -3.48 0.21 4.65
CA ALA A 245 -4.72 0.17 3.91
C ALA A 245 -5.19 -1.27 3.71
N ALA A 246 -6.49 -1.43 3.53
CA ALA A 246 -7.14 -2.71 3.31
C ALA A 246 -8.26 -2.58 2.28
N LEU A 247 -8.48 -3.66 1.52
CA LEU A 247 -9.61 -3.82 0.62
C LEU A 247 -10.36 -5.10 0.98
N ILE A 248 -11.67 -5.09 0.81
CA ILE A 248 -12.48 -6.31 0.83
C ILE A 248 -12.66 -6.77 -0.61
N LEU A 249 -12.17 -7.97 -0.88
CA LEU A 249 -12.39 -8.66 -2.13
C LEU A 249 -13.51 -9.68 -1.96
N GLU A 250 -14.44 -9.70 -2.90
CA GLU A 250 -15.52 -10.69 -2.92
C GLU A 250 -15.63 -11.37 -4.28
N SER A 251 -16.06 -12.63 -4.27
CA SER A 251 -16.49 -13.24 -5.52
C SER A 251 -17.76 -12.54 -6.05
N GLU A 252 -17.85 -12.41 -7.37
CA GLU A 252 -18.99 -11.76 -8.01
C GLU A 252 -20.33 -12.38 -7.56
N GLU A 253 -20.37 -13.72 -7.43
CA GLU A 253 -21.56 -14.45 -7.02
C GLU A 253 -22.00 -14.08 -5.60
N TYR A 254 -21.03 -14.00 -4.67
CA TYR A 254 -21.31 -13.65 -3.27
C TYR A 254 -21.74 -12.19 -3.14
N ALA A 255 -20.98 -11.25 -3.77
CA ALA A 255 -21.30 -9.83 -3.76
C ALA A 255 -22.70 -9.54 -4.32
N LYS A 256 -23.07 -10.16 -5.45
CA LYS A 256 -24.41 -10.05 -6.06
C LYS A 256 -25.51 -10.61 -5.15
N ALA A 257 -25.27 -11.77 -4.53
CA ALA A 257 -26.26 -12.43 -3.68
C ALA A 257 -26.65 -11.57 -2.47
N ARG A 258 -25.72 -10.81 -1.91
CA ARG A 258 -25.97 -9.91 -0.78
C ARG A 258 -26.28 -8.45 -1.19
N GLY A 259 -26.28 -8.13 -2.48
CA GLY A 259 -26.51 -6.76 -2.98
C GLY A 259 -25.39 -5.77 -2.58
N ALA A 260 -24.14 -6.21 -2.59
CA ALA A 260 -23.00 -5.40 -2.22
C ALA A 260 -22.84 -4.18 -3.15
N ARG A 261 -22.44 -3.04 -2.58
CA ARG A 261 -21.85 -1.95 -3.36
C ARG A 261 -20.50 -2.43 -3.92
N VAL A 262 -20.23 -2.14 -5.18
CA VAL A 262 -18.99 -2.50 -5.84
C VAL A 262 -18.26 -1.22 -6.28
N TYR A 263 -17.00 -1.10 -5.91
CA TYR A 263 -16.14 0.01 -6.34
C TYR A 263 -15.49 -0.25 -7.70
N ALA A 264 -14.92 -1.43 -7.86
CA ALA A 264 -14.20 -1.86 -9.06
C ALA A 264 -14.11 -3.39 -9.13
N GLU A 265 -13.74 -3.93 -10.28
CA GLU A 265 -13.27 -5.32 -10.43
C GLU A 265 -11.73 -5.33 -10.30
N LEU A 266 -11.16 -6.20 -9.45
CA LEU A 266 -9.75 -6.56 -9.52
C LEU A 266 -9.60 -7.52 -10.69
N ALA A 267 -9.28 -6.98 -11.87
CA ALA A 267 -9.36 -7.68 -13.13
C ALA A 267 -8.11 -8.52 -13.43
N GLY A 268 -6.93 -8.02 -13.07
CA GLY A 268 -5.67 -8.71 -13.38
C GLY A 268 -4.57 -8.42 -12.37
N THR A 269 -3.62 -9.35 -12.31
CA THR A 269 -2.43 -9.27 -11.45
C THR A 269 -1.20 -9.76 -12.20
N GLY A 270 -0.03 -9.16 -11.95
CA GLY A 270 1.22 -9.60 -12.54
C GLY A 270 2.35 -9.48 -11.53
N VAL A 271 3.19 -10.50 -11.43
CA VAL A 271 4.32 -10.55 -10.50
C VAL A 271 5.56 -11.10 -11.19
N SER A 272 6.69 -10.45 -10.99
CA SER A 272 7.97 -10.88 -11.57
C SER A 272 9.13 -10.56 -10.64
N ALA A 273 10.32 -11.05 -11.01
CA ALA A 273 11.56 -10.73 -10.32
C ALA A 273 12.62 -10.26 -11.32
N ASP A 274 13.36 -9.21 -10.95
CA ASP A 274 14.47 -8.67 -11.75
C ASP A 274 15.67 -9.61 -11.81
N SER A 275 15.96 -10.30 -10.70
CA SER A 275 17.19 -11.09 -10.53
C SER A 275 18.46 -10.29 -10.89
N TYR A 276 18.49 -9.01 -10.59
CA TYR A 276 19.54 -8.07 -10.97
C TYR A 276 20.40 -7.63 -9.79
N HIS A 277 19.83 -6.97 -8.79
CA HIS A 277 20.54 -6.42 -7.63
C HIS A 277 19.66 -6.41 -6.39
N ILE A 278 20.27 -6.47 -5.20
CA ILE A 278 19.51 -6.55 -3.94
C ILE A 278 18.70 -5.29 -3.60
N THR A 279 19.11 -4.13 -4.09
CA THR A 279 18.45 -2.85 -3.77
C THR A 279 18.16 -1.97 -5.00
N ALA A 280 18.87 -2.17 -6.12
CA ALA A 280 18.64 -1.40 -7.34
C ALA A 280 17.71 -2.16 -8.30
N PRO A 281 16.73 -1.47 -8.92
CA PRO A 281 15.95 -2.06 -10.00
C PRO A 281 16.82 -2.35 -11.22
N ASP A 282 16.37 -3.26 -12.06
CA ASP A 282 16.99 -3.49 -13.39
C ASP A 282 16.86 -2.22 -14.24
N PRO A 283 17.98 -1.58 -14.67
CA PRO A 283 17.91 -0.39 -15.51
C PRO A 283 17.24 -0.62 -16.87
N ALA A 284 17.21 -1.87 -17.35
CA ALA A 284 16.49 -2.26 -18.56
C ALA A 284 14.99 -2.48 -18.31
N ALA A 285 14.54 -2.39 -17.05
CA ALA A 285 13.14 -2.52 -16.64
C ALA A 285 12.44 -3.82 -17.09
N LEU A 286 13.19 -4.90 -17.33
CA LEU A 286 12.64 -6.15 -17.90
C LEU A 286 11.64 -6.81 -16.96
N GLY A 287 11.92 -6.84 -15.65
CA GLY A 287 11.02 -7.38 -14.64
C GLY A 287 9.73 -6.56 -14.52
N ALA A 288 9.86 -5.24 -14.37
CA ALA A 288 8.71 -4.34 -14.27
C ALA A 288 7.80 -4.42 -15.52
N THR A 289 8.40 -4.44 -16.73
CA THR A 289 7.68 -4.62 -17.99
C THR A 289 6.92 -5.95 -18.02
N ARG A 290 7.54 -7.03 -17.53
CA ARG A 290 6.89 -8.35 -17.44
C ARG A 290 5.69 -8.29 -16.50
N ALA A 291 5.83 -7.73 -15.31
CA ALA A 291 4.73 -7.63 -14.35
C ALA A 291 3.54 -6.83 -14.91
N LEU A 292 3.80 -5.71 -15.62
CA LEU A 292 2.77 -4.95 -16.31
C LEU A 292 2.05 -5.79 -17.37
N ARG A 293 2.79 -6.50 -18.22
CA ARG A 293 2.21 -7.34 -19.29
C ARG A 293 1.40 -8.51 -18.70
N GLU A 294 1.92 -9.17 -17.68
CA GLU A 294 1.22 -10.25 -16.99
C GLU A 294 -0.11 -9.79 -16.38
N ALA A 295 -0.14 -8.59 -15.76
CA ALA A 295 -1.39 -8.02 -15.23
C ALA A 295 -2.43 -7.78 -16.33
N LEU A 296 -2.02 -7.31 -17.50
CA LEU A 296 -2.90 -7.10 -18.65
C LEU A 296 -3.38 -8.45 -19.22
N GLU A 297 -2.50 -9.43 -19.34
CA GLU A 297 -2.83 -10.79 -19.83
C GLU A 297 -3.76 -11.53 -18.89
N ASP A 298 -3.50 -11.53 -17.56
CA ASP A 298 -4.34 -12.16 -16.53
C ASP A 298 -5.77 -11.60 -16.56
N GLY A 299 -5.90 -10.27 -16.71
CA GLY A 299 -7.19 -9.58 -16.78
C GLY A 299 -7.85 -9.59 -18.17
N ASN A 300 -7.21 -10.17 -19.19
CA ASN A 300 -7.62 -10.03 -20.60
C ASN A 300 -7.94 -8.57 -20.95
N ILE A 301 -7.00 -7.67 -20.64
CA ILE A 301 -7.16 -6.22 -20.75
C ILE A 301 -6.50 -5.73 -22.05
N ASP A 302 -7.27 -5.02 -22.89
CA ASP A 302 -6.69 -4.26 -23.98
C ASP A 302 -5.87 -3.10 -23.41
N PRO A 303 -4.56 -3.01 -23.68
CA PRO A 303 -3.72 -1.90 -23.19
C PRO A 303 -4.28 -0.51 -23.46
N LYS A 304 -5.09 -0.35 -24.52
CA LYS A 304 -5.72 0.92 -24.87
C LYS A 304 -6.83 1.36 -23.93
N THR A 305 -7.37 0.46 -23.10
CA THR A 305 -8.38 0.80 -22.10
C THR A 305 -7.76 1.32 -20.81
N VAL A 306 -6.43 1.22 -20.64
CA VAL A 306 -5.72 1.75 -19.49
C VAL A 306 -5.63 3.27 -19.62
N VAL A 307 -6.24 3.98 -18.70
CA VAL A 307 -6.32 5.44 -18.68
C VAL A 307 -5.58 6.07 -17.50
N HIS A 308 -5.26 5.28 -16.48
CA HIS A 308 -4.59 5.74 -15.27
C HIS A 308 -3.61 4.71 -14.73
N ILE A 309 -2.49 5.20 -14.20
CA ILE A 309 -1.52 4.41 -13.43
C ILE A 309 -1.17 5.16 -12.16
N ASN A 310 -1.39 4.53 -11.01
CA ASN A 310 -0.78 4.95 -9.76
C ASN A 310 0.62 4.31 -9.71
N ALA A 311 1.63 5.13 -9.89
CA ALA A 311 3.00 4.67 -10.07
C ALA A 311 3.68 4.34 -8.74
N HIS A 312 4.66 3.45 -8.79
CA HIS A 312 5.54 3.22 -7.65
C HIS A 312 6.33 4.48 -7.29
N ALA A 313 6.97 5.11 -8.24
CA ALA A 313 7.55 6.45 -8.22
C ALA A 313 7.97 6.96 -6.83
N THR A 314 9.06 6.41 -6.30
CA THR A 314 9.52 6.67 -4.93
C THR A 314 10.30 7.97 -4.76
N SER A 315 10.46 8.78 -5.81
CA SER A 315 11.32 9.98 -5.78
C SER A 315 12.80 9.64 -5.66
N THR A 316 13.21 8.50 -6.20
CA THR A 316 14.62 8.08 -6.21
C THR A 316 15.22 8.26 -7.60
N PRO A 317 16.48 8.69 -7.70
CA PRO A 317 17.18 8.75 -8.99
C PRO A 317 17.22 7.42 -9.73
N ALA A 318 17.31 6.31 -8.99
CA ALA A 318 17.44 4.98 -9.55
C ALA A 318 16.11 4.31 -9.94
N GLY A 319 14.99 4.71 -9.32
CA GLY A 319 13.71 4.00 -9.47
C GLY A 319 12.76 4.58 -10.51
N ASP A 320 12.63 5.90 -10.54
CA ASP A 320 11.58 6.57 -11.32
C ASP A 320 11.77 6.41 -12.85
N LEU A 321 13.01 6.44 -13.34
CA LEU A 321 13.29 6.29 -14.78
C LEU A 321 13.06 4.86 -15.32
N PRO A 322 13.53 3.78 -14.66
CA PRO A 322 13.18 2.42 -15.09
C PRO A 322 11.67 2.15 -15.11
N GLU A 323 10.90 2.68 -14.15
CA GLU A 323 9.44 2.56 -14.18
C GLU A 323 8.82 3.24 -15.41
N ALA A 324 9.25 4.46 -15.75
CA ALA A 324 8.83 5.13 -16.97
C ALA A 324 9.17 4.32 -18.22
N THR A 325 10.37 3.71 -18.26
CA THR A 325 10.80 2.80 -19.34
C THR A 325 9.85 1.60 -19.44
N ALA A 326 9.50 0.95 -18.32
CA ALA A 326 8.57 -0.19 -18.31
C ALA A 326 7.18 0.19 -18.88
N MET A 327 6.69 1.38 -18.54
CA MET A 327 5.42 1.88 -19.09
C MET A 327 5.52 2.07 -20.62
N HIS A 328 6.58 2.68 -21.12
CA HIS A 328 6.78 2.86 -22.56
C HIS A 328 6.91 1.52 -23.31
N GLU A 329 7.65 0.57 -22.76
CA GLU A 329 7.83 -0.78 -23.33
C GLU A 329 6.51 -1.59 -23.33
N THR A 330 5.59 -1.29 -22.41
CA THR A 330 4.31 -1.99 -22.31
C THR A 330 3.24 -1.35 -23.18
N PHE A 331 3.12 -0.02 -23.16
CA PHE A 331 2.01 0.71 -23.78
C PHE A 331 2.38 1.40 -25.11
N GLY A 332 3.66 1.52 -25.42
CA GLY A 332 4.13 2.18 -26.65
C GLY A 332 3.59 3.61 -26.77
N GLU A 333 3.06 3.93 -27.94
CA GLU A 333 2.45 5.27 -28.21
C GLU A 333 1.25 5.59 -27.31
N HIS A 334 0.60 4.58 -26.72
CA HIS A 334 -0.55 4.82 -25.83
C HIS A 334 -0.12 5.41 -24.48
N THR A 335 1.14 5.28 -24.06
CA THR A 335 1.67 5.81 -22.80
C THR A 335 1.32 7.28 -22.59
N LYS A 336 1.35 8.09 -23.64
CA LYS A 336 0.99 9.53 -23.59
C LYS A 336 -0.48 9.83 -23.31
N ASN A 337 -1.34 8.82 -23.38
CA ASN A 337 -2.77 8.92 -23.07
C ASN A 337 -3.12 8.42 -21.68
N ILE A 338 -2.12 7.97 -20.91
CA ILE A 338 -2.29 7.43 -19.57
C ILE A 338 -1.96 8.52 -18.55
N ALA A 339 -2.92 8.87 -17.71
CA ALA A 339 -2.73 9.77 -16.58
C ALA A 339 -1.89 9.08 -15.50
N VAL A 340 -0.68 9.55 -15.20
CA VAL A 340 0.22 8.96 -14.21
C VAL A 340 0.19 9.79 -12.94
N SER A 341 -0.18 9.17 -11.81
CA SER A 341 -0.12 9.79 -10.48
C SER A 341 0.96 9.12 -9.63
N ALA A 342 1.75 9.93 -8.93
CA ALA A 342 2.77 9.51 -7.96
C ALA A 342 2.36 9.97 -6.56
N THR A 343 1.46 9.21 -5.92
CA THR A 343 0.84 9.60 -4.65
C THR A 343 1.79 9.58 -3.45
N LYS A 344 2.95 8.90 -3.56
CA LYS A 344 4.03 8.98 -2.58
C LYS A 344 4.62 10.38 -2.43
N SER A 345 4.38 11.28 -3.37
CA SER A 345 4.71 12.71 -3.22
C SER A 345 4.03 13.33 -2.00
N MET A 346 2.85 12.84 -1.62
CA MET A 346 2.03 13.31 -0.51
C MET A 346 2.19 12.46 0.76
N THR A 347 2.21 11.14 0.61
CA THR A 347 2.18 10.20 1.74
C THR A 347 3.56 9.79 2.25
N GLY A 348 4.62 10.02 1.47
CA GLY A 348 5.85 9.27 1.63
C GLY A 348 5.65 7.81 1.23
N HIS A 349 6.63 6.99 1.48
CA HIS A 349 6.65 5.58 1.11
C HIS A 349 6.37 4.68 2.33
N LEU A 350 5.19 4.06 2.37
CA LEU A 350 4.75 3.18 3.45
C LEU A 350 5.36 1.76 3.36
N LEU A 351 6.45 1.58 2.63
CA LEU A 351 7.14 0.30 2.44
C LEU A 351 6.16 -0.83 2.07
N GLY A 352 6.04 -1.87 2.91
CA GLY A 352 5.15 -2.99 2.64
C GLY A 352 3.65 -2.66 2.64
N GLY A 353 3.25 -1.54 3.24
CA GLY A 353 1.87 -1.03 3.22
C GLY A 353 1.53 -0.16 2.00
N ALA A 354 2.55 0.30 1.25
CA ALA A 354 2.37 1.29 0.19
C ALA A 354 1.41 0.83 -0.92
N GLY A 355 1.59 -0.38 -1.44
CA GLY A 355 0.78 -0.87 -2.55
C GLY A 355 -0.71 -0.99 -2.21
N ALA A 356 -1.06 -1.28 -0.96
CA ALA A 356 -2.47 -1.33 -0.53
C ALA A 356 -3.10 0.07 -0.51
N LEU A 357 -2.38 1.09 -0.03
CA LEU A 357 -2.86 2.47 -0.07
C LEU A 357 -3.02 2.95 -1.52
N GLU A 358 -2.05 2.68 -2.36
CA GLU A 358 -2.07 3.03 -3.77
C GLU A 358 -3.20 2.32 -4.53
N ALA A 359 -3.50 1.07 -4.18
CA ALA A 359 -4.65 0.35 -4.71
C ALA A 359 -5.98 1.00 -4.28
N VAL A 360 -6.12 1.40 -3.01
CA VAL A 360 -7.30 2.14 -2.53
C VAL A 360 -7.48 3.43 -3.34
N LEU A 361 -6.41 4.21 -3.52
CA LEU A 361 -6.46 5.44 -4.32
C LEU A 361 -6.75 5.17 -5.81
N THR A 362 -6.25 4.07 -6.37
CA THR A 362 -6.51 3.66 -7.76
C THR A 362 -7.99 3.24 -7.95
N VAL A 363 -8.54 2.49 -7.00
CA VAL A 363 -9.96 2.11 -7.00
C VAL A 363 -10.85 3.35 -6.90
N LEU A 364 -10.51 4.29 -6.02
CA LEU A 364 -11.24 5.56 -5.90
C LEU A 364 -11.09 6.44 -7.15
N ALA A 365 -9.94 6.41 -7.81
CA ALA A 365 -9.76 7.12 -9.08
C ALA A 365 -10.72 6.62 -10.15
N LEU A 366 -10.91 5.30 -10.25
CA LEU A 366 -11.92 4.71 -11.16
C LEU A 366 -13.35 5.04 -10.72
N HIS A 367 -13.65 4.92 -9.44
CA HIS A 367 -14.99 5.13 -8.89
C HIS A 367 -15.47 6.58 -9.06
N HIS A 368 -14.61 7.54 -8.73
CA HIS A 368 -14.90 8.97 -8.85
C HIS A 368 -14.57 9.56 -10.23
N ARG A 369 -13.91 8.81 -11.09
CA ARG A 369 -13.43 9.28 -12.39
C ARG A 369 -12.47 10.47 -12.27
N ILE A 370 -11.60 10.46 -11.27
CA ILE A 370 -10.63 11.52 -10.99
C ILE A 370 -9.25 10.88 -10.72
N ALA A 371 -8.24 11.28 -11.49
CA ALA A 371 -6.84 10.95 -11.17
C ALA A 371 -6.34 11.89 -10.06
N PRO A 372 -5.80 11.37 -8.94
CA PRO A 372 -5.22 12.20 -7.89
C PRO A 372 -3.92 12.86 -8.35
N CYS A 373 -3.51 13.94 -7.70
CA CYS A 373 -2.35 14.69 -8.11
C CYS A 373 -1.02 14.12 -7.60
N THR A 374 0.04 14.53 -8.30
CA THR A 374 1.45 14.42 -7.90
C THR A 374 1.91 15.81 -7.52
N ILE A 375 2.40 16.01 -6.31
CA ILE A 375 2.96 17.30 -5.86
C ILE A 375 4.48 17.34 -6.01
N ASN A 376 5.05 18.54 -5.91
CA ASN A 376 6.51 18.79 -5.92
C ASN A 376 7.21 18.48 -7.27
N LEU A 377 6.48 18.41 -8.37
CA LEU A 377 7.07 18.30 -9.71
C LEU A 377 7.26 19.70 -10.29
N ASP A 378 8.33 20.37 -9.87
CA ASP A 378 8.66 21.73 -10.33
C ASP A 378 9.41 21.72 -11.68
N ASN A 379 10.35 20.78 -11.83
CA ASN A 379 11.18 20.60 -13.02
C ASN A 379 11.20 19.11 -13.41
N LYS A 380 10.32 18.73 -14.34
CA LYS A 380 10.24 17.34 -14.80
C LYS A 380 11.57 16.90 -15.46
N ASP A 381 12.08 15.73 -15.08
CA ASP A 381 13.24 15.11 -15.69
C ASP A 381 12.98 14.92 -17.20
N PRO A 382 13.81 15.49 -18.10
CA PRO A 382 13.59 15.41 -19.55
C PRO A 382 13.70 13.99 -20.12
N GLN A 383 14.23 13.05 -19.35
CA GLN A 383 14.28 11.62 -19.74
C GLN A 383 12.96 10.90 -19.45
N ILE A 384 12.04 11.52 -18.71
CA ILE A 384 10.75 10.93 -18.31
C ILE A 384 9.62 11.55 -19.13
N ASP A 385 9.23 10.87 -20.21
CA ASP A 385 8.13 11.31 -21.10
C ASP A 385 6.80 10.66 -20.69
N LEU A 386 6.28 11.04 -19.52
CA LEU A 386 4.99 10.61 -18.99
C LEU A 386 4.05 11.79 -18.83
N ASP A 387 2.76 11.54 -18.96
CA ASP A 387 1.70 12.50 -18.62
C ASP A 387 1.44 12.46 -17.10
N VAL A 388 2.29 13.13 -16.34
CA VAL A 388 2.18 13.19 -14.88
C VAL A 388 1.09 14.18 -14.47
N VAL A 389 0.15 13.70 -13.66
CA VAL A 389 -0.96 14.49 -13.13
C VAL A 389 -0.46 15.38 -12.00
N THR A 390 -0.33 16.68 -12.24
CA THR A 390 0.10 17.66 -11.20
C THR A 390 -1.08 18.35 -10.49
N GLU A 391 -2.25 18.34 -11.12
CA GLU A 391 -3.53 18.77 -10.54
C GLU A 391 -4.56 17.67 -10.80
N ALA A 392 -5.40 17.37 -9.81
CA ALA A 392 -6.41 16.32 -9.96
C ALA A 392 -7.30 16.62 -11.19
N ARG A 393 -7.50 15.61 -12.03
CA ARG A 393 -8.26 15.78 -13.29
C ARG A 393 -9.17 14.60 -13.57
N GLU A 394 -10.22 14.87 -14.34
CA GLU A 394 -11.19 13.86 -14.74
C GLU A 394 -10.58 12.78 -15.64
N LEU A 395 -11.01 11.54 -15.39
CA LEU A 395 -10.76 10.38 -16.24
C LEU A 395 -11.93 10.17 -17.21
N PRO A 396 -11.69 9.51 -18.37
CA PRO A 396 -12.73 9.24 -19.35
C PRO A 396 -13.91 8.45 -18.79
N ALA A 397 -15.09 8.65 -19.38
CA ALA A 397 -16.25 7.80 -19.14
C ALA A 397 -16.12 6.43 -19.85
N GLY A 398 -16.98 5.47 -19.50
CA GLY A 398 -17.04 4.14 -20.11
C GLY A 398 -16.26 3.08 -19.35
N ASP A 399 -16.02 1.94 -19.99
CA ASP A 399 -15.22 0.84 -19.43
C ASP A 399 -13.74 1.21 -19.51
N ILE A 400 -13.15 1.53 -18.37
CA ILE A 400 -11.76 1.94 -18.23
C ILE A 400 -11.02 1.10 -17.20
N VAL A 401 -9.70 1.07 -17.36
CA VAL A 401 -8.79 0.33 -16.49
C VAL A 401 -7.76 1.27 -15.88
N ALA A 402 -7.43 1.03 -14.63
CA ALA A 402 -6.31 1.67 -13.95
C ALA A 402 -5.40 0.62 -13.30
N LEU A 403 -4.10 0.90 -13.27
CA LEU A 403 -3.10 0.04 -12.67
C LEU A 403 -2.50 0.68 -11.42
N SER A 404 -2.05 -0.16 -10.49
CA SER A 404 -1.19 0.23 -9.37
C SER A 404 0.09 -0.59 -9.41
N ASN A 405 1.23 0.09 -9.45
CA ASN A 405 2.55 -0.50 -9.57
C ASN A 405 3.28 -0.52 -8.24
N SER A 406 4.00 -1.60 -7.94
CA SER A 406 4.89 -1.70 -6.78
C SER A 406 6.17 -2.44 -7.15
N PHE A 407 7.31 -1.78 -6.97
CA PHE A 407 8.64 -2.32 -7.29
C PHE A 407 9.52 -2.28 -6.05
N GLY A 408 9.85 -3.46 -5.49
CA GLY A 408 10.49 -3.59 -4.21
C GLY A 408 11.98 -3.95 -4.28
N PHE A 409 12.71 -3.64 -3.23
CA PHE A 409 14.05 -4.17 -3.00
C PHE A 409 14.05 -5.70 -3.11
N GLY A 410 15.14 -6.28 -3.62
CA GLY A 410 15.20 -7.69 -4.00
C GLY A 410 14.75 -7.95 -5.44
N GLY A 411 14.32 -6.89 -6.15
CA GLY A 411 13.82 -6.98 -7.52
C GLY A 411 12.39 -7.53 -7.62
N HIS A 412 11.59 -7.35 -6.56
CA HIS A 412 10.18 -7.72 -6.56
C HIS A 412 9.36 -6.71 -7.36
N ASN A 413 8.65 -7.17 -8.38
CA ASN A 413 7.75 -6.36 -9.19
C ASN A 413 6.35 -6.91 -9.10
N ALA A 414 5.39 -6.09 -8.69
CA ALA A 414 3.99 -6.46 -8.60
C ALA A 414 3.09 -5.36 -9.16
N VAL A 415 2.09 -5.76 -9.95
CA VAL A 415 1.11 -4.87 -10.57
C VAL A 415 -0.28 -5.45 -10.37
N VAL A 416 -1.23 -4.61 -9.98
CA VAL A 416 -2.65 -4.94 -9.96
C VAL A 416 -3.40 -4.03 -10.91
N ALA A 417 -4.34 -4.62 -11.66
CA ALA A 417 -5.20 -3.92 -12.59
C ALA A 417 -6.65 -3.94 -12.11
N PHE A 418 -7.24 -2.77 -12.01
CA PHE A 418 -8.64 -2.58 -11.67
C PHE A 418 -9.43 -2.12 -12.89
N ARG A 419 -10.62 -2.66 -13.06
CA ARG A 419 -11.58 -2.25 -14.10
C ARG A 419 -12.75 -1.54 -13.45
N SER A 420 -13.19 -0.45 -14.06
CA SER A 420 -14.41 0.23 -13.64
C SER A 420 -15.62 -0.69 -13.76
N VAL A 421 -16.57 -0.54 -12.85
CA VAL A 421 -17.88 -1.16 -12.95
C VAL A 421 -18.90 -0.10 -13.36
N GLU A 422 -19.87 -0.49 -14.19
CA GLU A 422 -21.01 0.38 -14.46
C GLU A 422 -21.79 0.55 -13.16
N GLY A 423 -21.99 1.82 -12.73
CA GLY A 423 -22.76 2.18 -11.54
C GLY A 423 -24.27 2.01 -11.75
#